data_43289ec61c3095bc81537c4be2ac6b7e
#
_entry.id   43289ec61c3095bc81537c4be2ac6b7e
#
_cell.length_a   1.000
_cell.length_b   1.000
_cell.length_c   1.000
_cell.angle_alpha   90.00
_cell.angle_beta   90.00
_cell.angle_gamma   90.00
#
_symmetry.space_group_name_H-M   'P 1'
#
loop_
_entity.id
_entity.type
_entity.pdbx_description
1 polymer ?
#
loop_
_entity_poly.entity_id
_entity_poly.type
_entity_poly.pdbx_seq_one_letter_code
_entity_poly.pdbx_strand_id
1 'polypeptide(L)'
;IRDSPRVEGGKLNDITTEDLVEVVNICGEERLLYKAIHVDVALIRATYADEYGNITMEHECCTAEATAIAQAAKNCGGKVIVQVEKVVTDVDPKLVKVPGIYVDAVVVTENKENHTQCVGCEYDGSMTGEFRVPLGSLEAPSLSPKKIIGRRAAMELRPDTVVNLGIGIPEYISMVANEEGIGDHFTLTVEAGPVGGVPQGGPQFGGAV
;
A
#
# COMPACT_ATOMS: atom_id res chain seq x y z
N ILE A 1 9.22 -10.44 11.50
CA ILE A 1 10.64 -10.13 11.73
C ILE A 1 11.37 -11.47 11.76
N ARG A 2 12.38 -11.65 10.89
CA ARG A 2 13.14 -12.90 10.79
C ARG A 2 14.20 -13.04 11.88
N ASP A 3 14.64 -11.91 12.41
CA ASP A 3 15.60 -11.84 13.52
C ASP A 3 14.91 -11.28 14.76
N SER A 4 15.22 -11.86 15.92
CA SER A 4 14.78 -11.32 17.18
C SER A 4 16.00 -11.09 18.07
N PRO A 5 16.41 -9.85 18.31
CA PRO A 5 17.55 -9.56 19.18
C PRO A 5 17.28 -9.87 20.65
N ARG A 6 16.06 -10.28 20.98
CA ARG A 6 15.64 -10.66 22.34
C ARG A 6 15.73 -12.17 22.60
N VAL A 7 16.04 -12.97 21.56
CA VAL A 7 16.20 -14.41 21.66
C VAL A 7 17.67 -14.75 21.46
N GLU A 8 18.20 -15.64 22.29
CA GLU A 8 19.58 -16.11 22.14
C GLU A 8 19.78 -16.69 20.72
N GLY A 9 20.83 -16.21 20.03
CA GLY A 9 21.06 -16.54 18.63
C GLY A 9 20.28 -15.71 17.61
N GLY A 10 19.26 -14.96 18.04
CA GLY A 10 18.53 -13.94 17.25
C GLY A 10 17.82 -14.41 15.97
N LYS A 11 18.20 -15.54 15.42
CA LYS A 11 17.74 -16.03 14.12
C LYS A 11 16.50 -16.90 14.24
N LEU A 12 15.47 -16.60 13.45
CA LEU A 12 14.25 -17.41 13.39
C LEU A 12 14.38 -18.61 12.45
N ASN A 13 15.39 -18.67 11.61
CA ASN A 13 15.67 -19.78 10.69
C ASN A 13 17.13 -19.76 10.23
N ASP A 14 17.57 -20.86 9.62
CA ASP A 14 18.95 -21.04 9.14
C ASP A 14 19.29 -20.24 7.87
N ILE A 15 18.29 -19.63 7.23
CA ILE A 15 18.48 -18.83 6.00
C ILE A 15 18.96 -17.41 6.34
N THR A 16 18.65 -16.90 7.52
CA THR A 16 19.09 -15.59 7.99
C THR A 16 20.58 -15.65 8.32
N THR A 17 21.40 -14.99 7.51
CA THR A 17 22.88 -14.98 7.62
C THR A 17 23.41 -13.77 8.36
N GLU A 18 22.62 -12.71 8.49
CA GLU A 18 23.02 -11.43 9.06
C GLU A 18 22.04 -10.99 10.15
N ASP A 19 22.57 -10.26 11.14
CA ASP A 19 21.74 -9.59 12.13
C ASP A 19 21.27 -8.24 11.60
N LEU A 20 20.02 -8.21 11.13
CA LEU A 20 19.37 -7.01 10.54
C LEU A 20 18.78 -6.10 11.61
N VAL A 21 18.59 -6.60 12.82
CA VAL A 21 17.95 -5.88 13.91
C VAL A 21 18.78 -6.05 15.18
N GLU A 22 19.03 -4.96 15.87
CA GLU A 22 19.70 -4.97 17.18
C GLU A 22 18.96 -4.13 18.22
N VAL A 23 19.16 -4.47 19.49
CA VAL A 23 18.65 -3.66 20.60
C VAL A 23 19.68 -2.60 20.94
N VAL A 24 19.26 -1.34 20.90
CA VAL A 24 20.09 -0.18 21.24
C VAL A 24 19.44 0.66 22.31
N ASN A 25 20.26 1.36 23.11
CA ASN A 25 19.73 2.37 24.04
C ASN A 25 19.84 3.75 23.40
N ILE A 26 18.69 4.41 23.26
CA ILE A 26 18.62 5.78 22.75
C ILE A 26 17.94 6.65 23.80
N CYS A 27 18.63 7.66 24.29
CA CYS A 27 18.13 8.58 25.33
C CYS A 27 17.59 7.87 26.59
N GLY A 28 18.24 6.77 27.01
CA GLY A 28 17.84 6.02 28.18
C GLY A 28 16.73 4.99 27.98
N GLU A 29 16.21 4.86 26.76
CA GLU A 29 15.16 3.90 26.42
C GLU A 29 15.67 2.83 25.45
N GLU A 30 15.27 1.60 25.71
CA GLU A 30 15.55 0.47 24.82
C GLU A 30 14.72 0.58 23.52
N ARG A 31 15.39 0.49 22.38
CA ARG A 31 14.80 0.56 21.04
C ARG A 31 15.35 -0.55 20.17
N LEU A 32 14.58 -0.92 19.14
CA LEU A 32 15.05 -1.78 18.07
C LEU A 32 15.61 -0.92 16.93
N LEU A 33 16.88 -1.13 16.61
CA LEU A 33 17.50 -0.56 15.43
C LEU A 33 17.39 -1.55 14.27
N TYR A 34 16.65 -1.17 13.24
CA TYR A 34 16.63 -1.88 11.96
C TYR A 34 17.75 -1.32 11.09
N LYS A 35 18.73 -2.16 10.78
CA LYS A 35 19.85 -1.75 9.93
C LYS A 35 19.39 -1.44 8.52
N ALA A 36 19.97 -0.44 7.90
CA ALA A 36 19.66 -0.09 6.52
C ALA A 36 20.00 -1.26 5.58
N ILE A 37 19.10 -1.56 4.67
CA ILE A 37 19.30 -2.54 3.60
C ILE A 37 19.84 -1.80 2.38
N HIS A 38 20.88 -2.35 1.75
CA HIS A 38 21.40 -1.79 0.50
C HIS A 38 20.41 -1.98 -0.64
N VAL A 39 20.13 -0.92 -1.39
CA VAL A 39 19.18 -0.92 -2.51
C VAL A 39 19.90 -0.53 -3.78
N ASP A 40 20.10 -1.50 -4.68
CA ASP A 40 20.78 -1.28 -5.96
C ASP A 40 19.85 -0.63 -6.99
N VAL A 41 18.59 -1.03 -7.01
CA VAL A 41 17.60 -0.53 -7.97
C VAL A 41 16.24 -0.36 -7.29
N ALA A 42 15.64 0.81 -7.47
CA ALA A 42 14.22 1.05 -7.17
C ALA A 42 13.43 0.95 -8.48
N LEU A 43 12.41 0.08 -8.48
CA LEU A 43 11.43 -0.02 -9.55
C LEU A 43 10.10 0.53 -9.04
N ILE A 44 9.63 1.59 -9.66
CA ILE A 44 8.43 2.30 -9.22
C ILE A 44 7.43 2.32 -10.38
N ARG A 45 6.16 2.05 -10.09
CA ARG A 45 5.06 2.32 -11.01
C ARG A 45 4.39 3.61 -10.60
N ALA A 46 3.99 4.42 -11.57
CA ALA A 46 3.38 5.72 -11.34
C ALA A 46 2.49 6.13 -12.53
N THR A 47 1.76 7.23 -12.40
CA THR A 47 0.81 7.69 -13.41
C THR A 47 1.51 8.45 -14.53
N TYR A 48 2.12 9.57 -14.22
CA TYR A 48 2.76 10.43 -15.21
C TYR A 48 4.18 10.81 -14.81
N ALA A 49 4.99 11.12 -15.82
CA ALA A 49 6.25 11.82 -15.65
C ALA A 49 6.20 13.13 -16.47
N ASP A 50 6.85 14.18 -16.00
CA ASP A 50 7.15 15.33 -16.84
C ASP A 50 8.50 15.17 -17.57
N GLU A 51 8.85 16.16 -18.38
CA GLU A 51 10.11 16.19 -19.15
C GLU A 51 11.36 16.27 -18.25
N TYR A 52 11.19 16.64 -16.99
CA TYR A 52 12.26 16.72 -15.99
C TYR A 52 12.33 15.47 -15.10
N GLY A 53 11.46 14.48 -15.35
CA GLY A 53 11.39 13.25 -14.57
C GLY A 53 10.64 13.39 -13.25
N ASN A 54 9.90 14.47 -13.03
CA ASN A 54 9.01 14.56 -11.87
C ASN A 54 7.82 13.63 -12.05
N ILE A 55 7.52 12.84 -11.03
CA ILE A 55 6.58 11.74 -11.09
C ILE A 55 5.33 12.04 -10.28
N THR A 56 4.17 11.77 -10.86
CA THR A 56 2.86 11.88 -10.20
C THR A 56 2.18 10.52 -10.11
N MET A 57 1.20 10.38 -9.22
CA MET A 57 0.61 9.08 -8.87
C MET A 57 -0.93 9.18 -8.71
N GLU A 58 -1.60 9.96 -9.55
CA GLU A 58 -3.04 10.22 -9.44
C GLU A 58 -3.90 8.97 -9.67
N HIS A 59 -3.44 8.06 -10.54
CA HIS A 59 -4.16 6.82 -10.86
C HIS A 59 -3.73 5.63 -9.99
N GLU A 60 -2.84 5.84 -9.03
CA GLU A 60 -2.43 4.80 -8.11
C GLU A 60 -3.40 4.70 -6.92
N CYS A 61 -3.77 3.49 -6.52
CA CYS A 61 -4.60 3.27 -5.33
C CYS A 61 -3.95 3.81 -4.05
N CYS A 62 -2.63 3.82 -4.00
CA CYS A 62 -1.84 4.39 -2.91
C CYS A 62 -0.44 4.75 -3.42
N THR A 63 0.21 5.68 -2.75
CA THR A 63 1.59 6.08 -3.09
C THR A 63 2.65 5.18 -2.46
N ALA A 64 2.24 4.36 -1.48
CA ALA A 64 3.10 3.48 -0.70
C ALA A 64 4.44 4.17 -0.31
N GLU A 65 5.52 3.45 -0.39
CA GLU A 65 6.87 3.94 -0.09
C GLU A 65 7.66 4.48 -1.30
N ALA A 66 6.99 4.86 -2.40
CA ALA A 66 7.63 5.24 -3.66
C ALA A 66 8.76 6.27 -3.47
N THR A 67 8.51 7.35 -2.74
CA THR A 67 9.53 8.36 -2.46
C THR A 67 10.65 7.81 -1.57
N ALA A 68 10.32 7.03 -0.55
CA ALA A 68 11.29 6.49 0.38
C ALA A 68 12.23 5.49 -0.31
N ILE A 69 11.71 4.61 -1.18
CA ILE A 69 12.55 3.64 -1.89
C ILE A 69 13.42 4.33 -2.95
N ALA A 70 12.93 5.39 -3.61
CA ALA A 70 13.73 6.21 -4.51
C ALA A 70 14.92 6.84 -3.78
N GLN A 71 14.67 7.43 -2.60
CA GLN A 71 15.73 8.00 -1.75
C GLN A 71 16.70 6.93 -1.26
N ALA A 72 16.21 5.77 -0.84
CA ALA A 72 17.05 4.67 -0.38
C ALA A 72 18.01 4.19 -1.49
N ALA A 73 17.50 4.00 -2.72
CA ALA A 73 18.34 3.63 -3.86
C ALA A 73 19.40 4.70 -4.16
N LYS A 74 19.02 5.98 -4.19
CA LYS A 74 19.99 7.07 -4.42
C LYS A 74 21.05 7.17 -3.32
N ASN A 75 20.67 6.99 -2.06
CA ASN A 75 21.61 6.98 -0.94
C ASN A 75 22.60 5.83 -1.00
N CYS A 76 22.21 4.71 -1.61
CA CYS A 76 23.08 3.56 -1.87
C CYS A 76 23.90 3.69 -3.18
N GLY A 77 23.75 4.77 -3.94
CA GLY A 77 24.38 4.90 -5.26
C GLY A 77 23.69 4.09 -6.37
N GLY A 78 22.49 3.56 -6.08
CA GLY A 78 21.69 2.76 -6.98
C GLY A 78 20.93 3.57 -8.03
N LYS A 79 20.06 2.89 -8.76
CA LYS A 79 19.26 3.44 -9.86
C LYS A 79 17.78 3.47 -9.50
N VAL A 80 17.09 4.50 -9.99
CA VAL A 80 15.63 4.64 -9.87
C VAL A 80 15.03 4.62 -11.27
N ILE A 81 14.22 3.60 -11.55
CA ILE A 81 13.52 3.40 -12.81
C ILE A 81 12.02 3.47 -12.54
N VAL A 82 11.33 4.35 -13.26
CA VAL A 82 9.90 4.57 -13.06
C VAL A 82 9.14 4.22 -14.33
N GLN A 83 8.16 3.33 -14.21
CA GLN A 83 7.21 3.03 -15.27
C GLN A 83 6.01 3.96 -15.14
N VAL A 84 5.60 4.59 -16.25
CA VAL A 84 4.48 5.54 -16.32
C VAL A 84 3.57 5.25 -17.51
N GLU A 85 2.34 5.75 -17.45
CA GLU A 85 1.40 5.70 -18.57
C GLU A 85 1.88 6.57 -19.75
N LYS A 86 2.36 7.76 -19.45
CA LYS A 86 2.88 8.72 -20.44
C LYS A 86 3.74 9.80 -19.82
N VAL A 87 4.53 10.45 -20.66
CA VAL A 87 5.19 11.72 -20.35
C VAL A 87 4.24 12.86 -20.70
N VAL A 88 4.10 13.83 -19.80
CA VAL A 88 3.25 15.01 -19.94
C VAL A 88 4.08 16.26 -19.78
N THR A 89 3.55 17.40 -20.26
CA THR A 89 4.08 18.74 -19.96
C THR A 89 3.29 19.32 -18.78
N ASP A 90 3.91 20.22 -18.01
CA ASP A 90 3.24 21.00 -16.98
C ASP A 90 2.54 20.20 -15.87
N VAL A 91 3.27 19.28 -15.25
CA VAL A 91 2.81 18.63 -14.01
C VAL A 91 2.66 19.68 -12.90
N ASP A 92 1.53 19.65 -12.18
CA ASP A 92 1.38 20.48 -10.97
C ASP A 92 2.44 20.06 -9.93
N PRO A 93 3.35 20.96 -9.54
CA PRO A 93 4.39 20.62 -8.56
C PRO A 93 3.87 20.08 -7.23
N LYS A 94 2.62 20.38 -6.86
CA LYS A 94 1.98 19.89 -5.64
C LYS A 94 1.58 18.41 -5.75
N LEU A 95 1.43 17.89 -6.96
CA LEU A 95 1.09 16.48 -7.21
C LEU A 95 2.33 15.59 -7.35
N VAL A 96 3.52 16.19 -7.45
CA VAL A 96 4.78 15.44 -7.55
C VAL A 96 5.00 14.61 -6.29
N LYS A 97 5.07 13.30 -6.46
CA LYS A 97 5.35 12.32 -5.39
C LYS A 97 6.81 11.91 -5.36
N VAL A 98 7.42 11.71 -6.54
CA VAL A 98 8.86 11.42 -6.63
C VAL A 98 9.50 12.52 -7.47
N PRO A 99 10.29 13.41 -6.86
CA PRO A 99 11.01 14.45 -7.59
C PRO A 99 12.00 13.88 -8.60
N GLY A 100 12.10 14.51 -9.77
CA GLY A 100 12.96 14.08 -10.88
C GLY A 100 14.43 13.94 -10.52
N ILE A 101 14.90 14.67 -9.51
CA ILE A 101 16.28 14.54 -9.01
C ILE A 101 16.64 13.10 -8.56
N TYR A 102 15.64 12.30 -8.19
CA TYR A 102 15.86 10.89 -7.81
C TYR A 102 15.76 9.94 -8.99
N VAL A 103 15.15 10.34 -10.11
CA VAL A 103 14.80 9.45 -11.22
C VAL A 103 15.93 9.37 -12.22
N ASP A 104 16.41 8.15 -12.52
CA ASP A 104 17.45 7.91 -13.51
C ASP A 104 16.85 7.56 -14.89
N ALA A 105 15.71 6.90 -14.91
CA ALA A 105 15.04 6.52 -16.16
C ALA A 105 13.53 6.45 -16.02
N VAL A 106 12.83 6.86 -17.07
CA VAL A 106 11.38 6.73 -17.20
C VAL A 106 11.07 5.76 -18.34
N VAL A 107 10.21 4.78 -18.06
CA VAL A 107 9.72 3.81 -19.03
C VAL A 107 8.25 4.11 -19.30
N VAL A 108 7.94 4.46 -20.55
CA VAL A 108 6.55 4.66 -20.96
C VAL A 108 5.99 3.33 -21.42
N THR A 109 4.83 2.95 -20.89
CA THR A 109 4.19 1.69 -21.23
C THR A 109 3.36 1.87 -22.51
N GLU A 110 3.71 1.15 -23.57
CA GLU A 110 2.96 1.15 -24.83
C GLU A 110 1.66 0.33 -24.73
N ASN A 111 1.72 -0.76 -23.97
CA ASN A 111 0.57 -1.66 -23.76
C ASN A 111 -0.01 -1.47 -22.36
N LYS A 112 -1.25 -1.01 -22.29
CA LYS A 112 -1.98 -0.77 -21.03
C LYS A 112 -2.11 -2.01 -20.16
N GLU A 113 -2.18 -3.20 -20.74
CA GLU A 113 -2.21 -4.46 -19.98
C GLU A 113 -0.96 -4.66 -19.09
N ASN A 114 0.14 -3.98 -19.42
CA ASN A 114 1.38 -3.99 -18.64
C ASN A 114 1.45 -2.86 -17.62
N HIS A 115 0.39 -2.06 -17.50
CA HIS A 115 0.31 -0.92 -16.58
C HIS A 115 -1.07 -0.87 -15.91
N THR A 116 -1.44 -1.96 -15.26
CA THR A 116 -2.73 -2.06 -14.56
C THR A 116 -2.62 -1.45 -13.15
N GLN A 117 -3.66 -0.77 -12.70
CA GLN A 117 -3.72 -0.17 -11.36
C GLN A 117 -3.57 -1.24 -10.28
N CYS A 118 -4.22 -2.37 -10.46
CA CYS A 118 -4.04 -3.58 -9.65
C CYS A 118 -4.29 -4.82 -10.51
N VAL A 119 -4.09 -6.00 -9.97
CA VAL A 119 -4.23 -7.25 -10.72
C VAL A 119 -5.66 -7.40 -11.27
N GLY A 120 -5.78 -7.47 -12.58
CA GLY A 120 -7.06 -7.64 -13.27
C GLY A 120 -7.92 -6.37 -13.39
N CYS A 121 -7.40 -5.21 -13.00
CA CYS A 121 -8.09 -3.93 -13.14
C CYS A 121 -7.15 -2.92 -13.81
N GLU A 122 -7.50 -2.48 -15.02
CA GLU A 122 -6.72 -1.47 -15.73
C GLU A 122 -6.74 -0.15 -14.96
N TYR A 123 -7.94 0.34 -14.65
CA TYR A 123 -8.15 1.54 -13.86
C TYR A 123 -9.57 1.58 -13.26
N ASP A 124 -9.65 2.01 -12.00
CA ASP A 124 -10.90 2.30 -11.30
C ASP A 124 -10.72 3.57 -10.47
N GLY A 125 -11.37 4.66 -10.90
CA GLY A 125 -11.28 5.96 -10.25
C GLY A 125 -11.88 6.02 -8.84
N SER A 126 -12.68 5.03 -8.45
CA SER A 126 -13.16 4.92 -7.06
C SER A 126 -12.03 4.62 -6.08
N MET A 127 -11.02 3.85 -6.53
CA MET A 127 -9.85 3.50 -5.70
C MET A 127 -8.81 4.61 -5.60
N THR A 128 -8.95 5.68 -6.37
CA THR A 128 -8.06 6.86 -6.32
C THR A 128 -8.71 8.07 -5.67
N GLY A 129 -10.01 7.96 -5.36
CA GLY A 129 -10.80 9.08 -4.85
C GLY A 129 -11.24 10.08 -5.92
N GLU A 130 -11.10 9.77 -7.22
CA GLU A 130 -11.64 10.58 -8.31
C GLU A 130 -13.15 10.74 -8.20
N PHE A 131 -13.82 9.68 -7.81
CA PHE A 131 -15.23 9.71 -7.41
C PHE A 131 -15.49 8.79 -6.21
N ARG A 132 -16.60 9.04 -5.52
CA ARG A 132 -17.02 8.24 -4.36
C ARG A 132 -18.11 7.26 -4.74
N VAL A 133 -18.00 6.04 -4.24
CA VAL A 133 -19.03 5.00 -4.35
C VAL A 133 -19.94 5.06 -3.12
N PRO A 134 -21.26 5.22 -3.27
CA PRO A 134 -22.16 5.15 -2.13
C PRO A 134 -22.12 3.77 -1.47
N LEU A 135 -21.98 3.72 -0.14
CA LEU A 135 -21.90 2.46 0.60
C LEU A 135 -23.05 1.50 0.28
N GLY A 136 -24.27 2.04 0.13
CA GLY A 136 -25.45 1.23 -0.18
C GLY A 136 -25.48 0.63 -1.60
N SER A 137 -24.54 0.99 -2.48
CA SER A 137 -24.43 0.42 -3.83
C SER A 137 -23.47 -0.77 -3.89
N LEU A 138 -22.72 -1.04 -2.83
CA LEU A 138 -21.80 -2.17 -2.78
C LEU A 138 -22.58 -3.48 -2.63
N GLU A 139 -22.17 -4.49 -3.41
CA GLU A 139 -22.85 -5.79 -3.38
C GLU A 139 -22.63 -6.52 -2.06
N ALA A 140 -23.73 -7.01 -1.49
CA ALA A 140 -23.67 -7.87 -0.33
C ALA A 140 -23.11 -9.26 -0.70
N PRO A 141 -22.19 -9.82 0.08
CA PRO A 141 -21.65 -11.12 -0.23
C PRO A 141 -22.72 -12.20 -0.10
N SER A 142 -22.70 -13.19 -0.99
CA SER A 142 -23.59 -14.37 -0.91
C SER A 142 -23.35 -15.16 0.37
N LEU A 143 -24.40 -15.87 0.85
CA LEU A 143 -24.27 -16.71 2.04
C LEU A 143 -23.20 -17.80 1.85
N SER A 144 -22.23 -17.81 2.74
CA SER A 144 -21.11 -18.74 2.73
C SER A 144 -20.52 -18.87 4.13
N PRO A 145 -19.70 -19.89 4.40
CA PRO A 145 -18.97 -19.97 5.66
C PRO A 145 -18.14 -18.74 5.97
N LYS A 146 -17.52 -18.13 4.95
CA LYS A 146 -16.75 -16.87 5.09
C LYS A 146 -17.63 -15.72 5.54
N LYS A 147 -18.83 -15.57 4.95
CA LYS A 147 -19.80 -14.54 5.37
C LYS A 147 -20.23 -14.75 6.81
N ILE A 148 -20.48 -15.99 7.25
CA ILE A 148 -20.85 -16.29 8.64
C ILE A 148 -19.74 -15.90 9.60
N ILE A 149 -18.49 -16.22 9.27
CA ILE A 149 -17.32 -15.84 10.07
C ILE A 149 -17.18 -14.31 10.10
N GLY A 150 -17.28 -13.64 8.95
CA GLY A 150 -17.25 -12.17 8.86
C GLY A 150 -18.33 -11.51 9.70
N ARG A 151 -19.57 -12.05 9.66
CA ARG A 151 -20.71 -11.56 10.47
C ARG A 151 -20.47 -11.72 11.97
N ARG A 152 -19.93 -12.87 12.40
CA ARG A 152 -19.58 -13.06 13.81
C ARG A 152 -18.48 -12.08 14.24
N ALA A 153 -17.46 -11.88 13.41
CA ALA A 153 -16.37 -10.95 13.70
C ALA A 153 -16.82 -9.47 13.67
N ALA A 154 -17.75 -9.10 12.79
CA ALA A 154 -18.33 -7.76 12.75
C ALA A 154 -19.03 -7.37 14.06
N MET A 155 -19.54 -8.33 14.84
CA MET A 155 -20.11 -8.08 16.17
C MET A 155 -19.10 -7.58 17.21
N GLU A 156 -17.81 -7.71 16.95
CA GLU A 156 -16.74 -7.19 17.83
C GLU A 156 -16.36 -5.74 17.49
N LEU A 157 -16.84 -5.21 16.36
CA LEU A 157 -16.56 -3.84 15.96
C LEU A 157 -17.28 -2.86 16.92
N ARG A 158 -16.55 -1.79 17.23
CA ARG A 158 -17.06 -0.74 18.12
C ARG A 158 -17.12 0.59 17.37
N PRO A 159 -18.16 1.41 17.60
CA PRO A 159 -18.18 2.76 17.04
C PRO A 159 -16.91 3.56 17.39
N ASP A 160 -16.55 4.50 16.52
CA ASP A 160 -15.45 5.44 16.69
C ASP A 160 -14.05 4.77 16.84
N THR A 161 -13.92 3.51 16.37
CA THR A 161 -12.63 2.82 16.36
C THR A 161 -12.00 2.79 14.98
N VAL A 162 -10.68 2.57 14.93
CA VAL A 162 -9.94 2.30 13.71
C VAL A 162 -9.70 0.79 13.59
N VAL A 163 -10.06 0.21 12.46
CA VAL A 163 -10.00 -1.23 12.21
C VAL A 163 -9.14 -1.50 11.00
N ASN A 164 -8.05 -2.24 11.19
CA ASN A 164 -7.23 -2.74 10.09
C ASN A 164 -7.66 -4.17 9.74
N LEU A 165 -8.00 -4.40 8.47
CA LEU A 165 -8.43 -5.69 7.96
C LEU A 165 -7.36 -6.27 7.04
N GLY A 166 -7.08 -7.58 7.21
CA GLY A 166 -6.21 -8.33 6.32
C GLY A 166 -6.97 -8.94 5.14
N ILE A 167 -6.21 -9.53 4.22
CA ILE A 167 -6.72 -10.22 3.02
C ILE A 167 -7.48 -11.52 3.36
N GLY A 168 -8.46 -11.86 2.55
CA GLY A 168 -9.19 -13.13 2.62
C GLY A 168 -10.44 -13.06 3.51
N ILE A 169 -10.52 -13.88 4.57
CA ILE A 169 -11.71 -13.90 5.44
C ILE A 169 -11.99 -12.55 6.12
N PRO A 170 -11.00 -11.77 6.59
CA PRO A 170 -11.24 -10.47 7.17
C PRO A 170 -11.96 -9.46 6.26
N GLU A 171 -11.81 -9.56 4.94
CA GLU A 171 -12.53 -8.72 3.96
C GLU A 171 -14.05 -8.80 4.15
N TYR A 172 -14.56 -9.98 4.53
CA TYR A 172 -15.99 -10.18 4.76
C TYR A 172 -16.53 -9.36 5.94
N ILE A 173 -15.69 -8.88 6.84
CA ILE A 173 -16.09 -8.02 7.96
C ILE A 173 -16.59 -6.68 7.42
N SER A 174 -15.83 -6.05 6.51
CA SER A 174 -16.24 -4.78 5.90
C SER A 174 -17.49 -4.93 5.04
N MET A 175 -17.56 -6.00 4.25
CA MET A 175 -18.71 -6.28 3.39
C MET A 175 -19.99 -6.50 4.21
N VAL A 176 -19.90 -7.24 5.31
CA VAL A 176 -21.05 -7.49 6.21
C VAL A 176 -21.42 -6.23 6.97
N ALA A 177 -20.44 -5.48 7.47
CA ALA A 177 -20.70 -4.22 8.15
C ALA A 177 -21.44 -3.23 7.24
N ASN A 178 -21.08 -3.19 5.95
CA ASN A 178 -21.77 -2.39 4.96
C ASN A 178 -23.19 -2.91 4.70
N GLU A 179 -23.39 -4.22 4.51
CA GLU A 179 -24.71 -4.86 4.34
C GLU A 179 -25.65 -4.58 5.53
N GLU A 180 -25.11 -4.52 6.75
CA GLU A 180 -25.86 -4.28 7.97
C GLU A 180 -26.02 -2.77 8.30
N GLY A 181 -25.48 -1.88 7.45
CA GLY A 181 -25.63 -0.42 7.60
C GLY A 181 -24.82 0.17 8.76
N ILE A 182 -23.74 -0.50 9.18
CA ILE A 182 -22.84 -0.04 10.25
C ILE A 182 -21.45 0.32 9.73
N GLY A 183 -21.25 0.32 8.41
CA GLY A 183 -19.95 0.55 7.79
C GLY A 183 -19.35 1.92 8.07
N ASP A 184 -20.16 2.92 8.35
CA ASP A 184 -19.75 4.29 8.67
C ASP A 184 -19.51 4.54 10.18
N HIS A 185 -19.75 3.53 11.03
CA HIS A 185 -19.55 3.67 12.48
C HIS A 185 -18.09 3.58 12.90
N PHE A 186 -17.18 3.16 12.04
CA PHE A 186 -15.75 2.99 12.32
C PHE A 186 -14.92 3.33 11.08
N THR A 187 -13.64 3.61 11.29
CA THR A 187 -12.72 3.90 10.21
C THR A 187 -11.96 2.64 9.82
N LEU A 188 -12.13 2.19 8.58
CA LEU A 188 -11.35 1.08 8.03
C LEU A 188 -9.98 1.57 7.56
N THR A 189 -8.99 0.72 7.67
CA THR A 189 -7.66 0.96 7.10
C THR A 189 -7.17 -0.29 6.38
N VAL A 190 -6.34 -0.07 5.38
CA VAL A 190 -5.65 -1.13 4.65
C VAL A 190 -4.16 -1.03 4.93
N GLU A 191 -3.47 -2.16 5.06
CA GLU A 191 -2.03 -2.21 5.35
C GLU A 191 -1.17 -1.44 4.33
N ALA A 192 -1.64 -1.33 3.07
CA ALA A 192 -0.98 -0.59 2.01
C ALA A 192 -1.02 0.94 2.16
N GLY A 193 -1.82 1.46 3.13
CA GLY A 193 -1.86 2.88 3.47
C GLY A 193 -3.20 3.59 3.41
N PRO A 194 -4.21 3.18 2.60
CA PRO A 194 -5.53 3.81 2.60
C PRO A 194 -6.17 3.87 3.98
N VAL A 195 -6.77 5.02 4.29
CA VAL A 195 -7.52 5.28 5.53
C VAL A 195 -8.91 5.76 5.16
N GLY A 196 -9.92 5.08 5.68
CA GLY A 196 -11.32 5.26 5.27
C GLY A 196 -11.64 4.42 4.02
N GLY A 197 -12.89 4.54 3.53
CA GLY A 197 -13.37 3.73 2.43
C GLY A 197 -13.60 2.26 2.78
N VAL A 198 -14.02 1.47 1.80
CA VAL A 198 -14.23 0.04 1.93
C VAL A 198 -13.11 -0.70 1.23
N PRO A 199 -12.29 -1.47 1.96
CA PRO A 199 -11.20 -2.25 1.37
C PRO A 199 -11.71 -3.18 0.27
N GLN A 200 -11.01 -3.21 -0.85
CA GLN A 200 -11.28 -4.14 -1.94
C GLN A 200 -10.73 -5.53 -1.60
N GLY A 201 -11.41 -6.56 -2.08
CA GLY A 201 -11.04 -7.95 -1.82
C GLY A 201 -10.28 -8.61 -2.98
N GLY A 202 -9.73 -9.81 -2.71
CA GLY A 202 -9.09 -10.64 -3.72
C GLY A 202 -7.89 -9.96 -4.40
N PRO A 203 -7.79 -10.01 -5.75
CA PRO A 203 -6.66 -9.43 -6.48
C PRO A 203 -6.53 -7.90 -6.37
N GLN A 204 -7.59 -7.21 -5.95
CA GLN A 204 -7.62 -5.75 -5.79
C GLN A 204 -7.32 -5.32 -4.35
N PHE A 205 -6.96 -6.27 -3.49
CA PHE A 205 -6.57 -5.98 -2.10
C PHE A 205 -5.43 -4.96 -2.06
N GLY A 206 -5.57 -3.98 -1.17
CA GLY A 206 -4.67 -2.83 -1.09
C GLY A 206 -5.30 -1.53 -1.56
N GLY A 207 -6.34 -1.59 -2.42
CA GLY A 207 -7.23 -0.48 -2.74
C GLY A 207 -8.41 -0.38 -1.78
N ALA A 208 -9.05 0.78 -1.76
CA ALA A 208 -10.31 1.03 -1.05
C ALA A 208 -11.18 1.98 -1.88
N VAL A 209 -12.49 1.76 -1.88
CA VAL A 209 -13.50 2.58 -2.56
C VAL A 209 -14.36 3.35 -1.58
#